data_ba82d5a0bdb395149b6ee8c751863a8b
#
_entry.id   ba82d5a0bdb395149b6ee8c751863a8b
#
_cell.length_a   1.000
_cell.length_b   1.000
_cell.length_c   1.000
_cell.angle_alpha   90.00
_cell.angle_beta   90.00
_cell.angle_gamma   90.00
#
_symmetry.space_group_name_H-M   'P 1'
#
loop_
_entity.id
_entity.type
_entity.pdbx_description
1 polymer ?
#
loop_
_entity_poly.entity_id
_entity_poly.type
_entity_poly.pdbx_seq_one_letter_code
_entity_poly.pdbx_strand_id
1 'polypeptide(L)'
;MADPRIVIVGAGPAGTRAAETLVAAGLRPIVVNEAAASGGQIYRRQPPGFTRSAETLYGTEASRATAVHATFDGLVGKIEYRPETLAWNVQDGALHILHGVQASRLPFDALIIATGATDRVMPLPGWTLPGVYSLGASQIALKAQGCAIGRRVAFMGTGPLLYLVASQYVKAGATVVAVLDTSPLSARLRALPLMAARPDVLLKGVGVMLRLRRAGVPIHLGITPVAIEGDGEVALLRATAANGTALTVACDAVGIGYHLRSETQLADLAGCTLAFDAASHQWLPVLDQDGRASVAGIYLAGDGGRILGADGAETAGKLAAYAALADLGRTVPDADIEKLRSSQRRMDRFRRGLAIAFPWPAHLAAALPDETLVCRCEAITAGELRHVATALDAPEVNRAKAFSRVGMGRCQGRYCGLAGAEIVAAARGVGVEQVGRLRGQAPVRPLPIAARVDGA
;
A
#
# COMPACT_ATOMS: atom_id res chain seq x y z
N MET A 1 25.36 -29.64 -7.96
CA MET A 1 23.98 -29.14 -8.30
C MET A 1 24.13 -27.67 -8.62
N ALA A 2 23.44 -27.16 -9.64
CA ALA A 2 23.41 -25.73 -9.93
C ALA A 2 22.81 -24.98 -8.72
N ASP A 3 23.27 -23.74 -8.47
CA ASP A 3 22.69 -22.92 -7.41
C ASP A 3 21.20 -22.63 -7.71
N PRO A 4 20.33 -22.69 -6.67
CA PRO A 4 18.91 -22.45 -6.85
C PRO A 4 18.66 -21.01 -7.31
N ARG A 5 17.76 -20.88 -8.29
CA ARG A 5 17.35 -19.57 -8.81
C ARG A 5 16.29 -18.94 -7.92
N ILE A 6 16.70 -17.96 -7.11
CA ILE A 6 15.77 -17.22 -6.23
C ILE A 6 15.51 -15.85 -6.82
N VAL A 7 14.22 -15.54 -7.02
CA VAL A 7 13.76 -14.25 -7.57
C VAL A 7 13.06 -13.46 -6.45
N ILE A 8 13.41 -12.18 -6.32
CA ILE A 8 12.79 -11.22 -5.40
C ILE A 8 12.11 -10.13 -6.23
N VAL A 9 10.82 -9.89 -5.98
CA VAL A 9 10.08 -8.79 -6.62
C VAL A 9 9.94 -7.62 -5.66
N GLY A 10 10.66 -6.54 -5.95
CA GLY A 10 10.68 -5.30 -5.17
C GLY A 10 11.97 -5.09 -4.40
N ALA A 11 12.59 -3.91 -4.57
CA ALA A 11 13.80 -3.47 -3.87
C ALA A 11 13.50 -2.46 -2.74
N GLY A 12 12.35 -2.63 -2.06
CA GLY A 12 12.01 -1.92 -0.83
C GLY A 12 12.71 -2.54 0.39
N PRO A 13 12.40 -2.09 1.63
CA PRO A 13 13.04 -2.61 2.85
C PRO A 13 12.97 -4.15 2.97
N ALA A 14 11.82 -4.76 2.66
CA ALA A 14 11.67 -6.22 2.70
C ALA A 14 12.58 -6.93 1.68
N GLY A 15 12.54 -6.51 0.41
CA GLY A 15 13.36 -7.11 -0.63
C GLY A 15 14.86 -6.90 -0.42
N THR A 16 15.26 -5.73 0.10
CA THR A 16 16.66 -5.46 0.48
C THR A 16 17.15 -6.44 1.53
N ARG A 17 16.36 -6.68 2.60
CA ARG A 17 16.75 -7.62 3.66
C ARG A 17 16.68 -9.08 3.22
N ALA A 18 15.74 -9.42 2.34
CA ALA A 18 15.71 -10.75 1.73
C ALA A 18 16.98 -10.99 0.89
N ALA A 19 17.36 -10.04 0.04
CA ALA A 19 18.57 -10.13 -0.77
C ALA A 19 19.84 -10.20 0.10
N GLU A 20 19.94 -9.38 1.15
CA GLU A 20 21.05 -9.41 2.12
C GLU A 20 21.19 -10.80 2.75
N THR A 21 20.10 -11.39 3.21
CA THR A 21 20.08 -12.71 3.86
C THR A 21 20.53 -13.82 2.89
N LEU A 22 20.04 -13.79 1.65
CA LEU A 22 20.41 -14.77 0.63
C LEU A 22 21.88 -14.64 0.21
N VAL A 23 22.38 -13.40 0.06
CA VAL A 23 23.80 -13.16 -0.25
C VAL A 23 24.70 -13.62 0.89
N ALA A 24 24.29 -13.40 2.15
CA ALA A 24 25.03 -13.90 3.32
C ALA A 24 25.08 -15.45 3.38
N ALA A 25 24.10 -16.14 2.78
CA ALA A 25 24.09 -17.60 2.61
C ALA A 25 24.86 -18.06 1.34
N GLY A 26 25.60 -17.19 0.67
CA GLY A 26 26.42 -17.51 -0.50
C GLY A 26 25.66 -17.60 -1.81
N LEU A 27 24.40 -17.14 -1.88
CA LEU A 27 23.59 -17.17 -3.10
C LEU A 27 23.61 -15.82 -3.82
N ARG A 28 23.29 -15.86 -5.12
CA ARG A 28 23.15 -14.67 -5.98
C ARG A 28 21.71 -14.51 -6.45
N PRO A 29 20.82 -13.89 -5.65
CA PRO A 29 19.41 -13.72 -6.04
C PRO A 29 19.25 -12.72 -7.18
N ILE A 30 18.14 -12.89 -7.95
CA ILE A 30 17.68 -11.92 -8.95
C ILE A 30 16.70 -10.98 -8.27
N VAL A 31 16.96 -9.67 -8.31
CA VAL A 31 16.07 -8.65 -7.74
C VAL A 31 15.44 -7.83 -8.85
N VAL A 32 14.14 -8.00 -9.04
CA VAL A 32 13.33 -7.26 -10.02
C VAL A 32 12.69 -6.06 -9.34
N ASN A 33 12.82 -4.87 -9.89
CA ASN A 33 12.28 -3.64 -9.32
C ASN A 33 11.69 -2.74 -10.40
N GLU A 34 10.43 -2.32 -10.23
CA GLU A 34 9.74 -1.44 -11.18
C GLU A 34 10.33 -0.02 -11.20
N ALA A 35 10.82 0.48 -10.07
CA ALA A 35 11.47 1.78 -9.99
C ALA A 35 12.95 1.70 -10.41
N ALA A 36 13.51 2.82 -10.89
CA ALA A 36 14.92 2.92 -11.23
C ALA A 36 15.86 2.74 -10.02
N ALA A 37 15.40 3.10 -8.82
CA ALA A 37 16.20 3.03 -7.60
C ALA A 37 15.55 2.16 -6.51
N SER A 38 16.39 1.61 -5.61
CA SER A 38 15.96 0.89 -4.41
C SER A 38 15.38 1.83 -3.33
N GLY A 39 14.81 1.24 -2.25
CA GLY A 39 14.24 1.95 -1.10
C GLY A 39 12.71 1.86 -1.02
N GLY A 40 12.06 1.45 -2.10
CA GLY A 40 10.60 1.29 -2.18
C GLY A 40 9.85 2.63 -2.02
N GLN A 41 8.59 2.57 -1.60
CA GLN A 41 7.76 3.78 -1.45
C GLN A 41 8.16 4.59 -0.21
N ILE A 42 8.49 3.92 0.88
CA ILE A 42 8.73 4.59 2.16
C ILE A 42 10.07 5.33 2.19
N TYR A 43 11.13 4.73 1.63
CA TYR A 43 12.47 5.30 1.53
C TYR A 43 12.82 5.64 0.07
N ARG A 44 11.84 6.15 -0.68
CA ARG A 44 12.04 6.57 -2.06
C ARG A 44 13.17 7.59 -2.15
N ARG A 45 14.14 7.32 -3.00
CA ARG A 45 15.28 8.20 -3.23
C ARG A 45 14.83 9.47 -3.97
N GLN A 46 15.48 10.57 -3.64
CA GLN A 46 15.26 11.84 -4.36
C GLN A 46 15.87 11.79 -5.76
N PRO A 47 15.39 12.66 -6.68
CA PRO A 47 15.95 12.74 -8.02
C PRO A 47 17.43 13.16 -8.01
N PRO A 48 18.21 12.80 -9.05
CA PRO A 48 19.55 13.34 -9.23
C PRO A 48 19.56 14.87 -9.20
N GLY A 49 20.53 15.47 -8.53
CA GLY A 49 20.64 16.93 -8.41
C GLY A 49 19.87 17.57 -7.24
N PHE A 50 18.99 16.83 -6.55
CA PHE A 50 18.38 17.31 -5.30
C PHE A 50 19.30 16.99 -4.11
N THR A 51 19.51 18.00 -3.25
CA THR A 51 20.46 17.92 -2.14
C THR A 51 19.81 18.01 -0.76
N ARG A 52 18.53 17.64 -0.62
CA ARG A 52 17.88 17.60 0.69
C ARG A 52 18.47 16.50 1.55
N SER A 53 18.70 16.80 2.82
CA SER A 53 19.21 15.81 3.77
C SER A 53 18.22 14.67 4.03
N ALA A 54 18.73 13.52 4.47
CA ALA A 54 17.88 12.39 4.86
C ALA A 54 16.90 12.77 5.98
N GLU A 55 17.32 13.64 6.92
CA GLU A 55 16.47 14.15 8.00
C GLU A 55 15.31 14.98 7.49
N THR A 56 15.52 15.77 6.43
CA THR A 56 14.45 16.54 5.78
C THR A 56 13.45 15.62 5.09
N LEU A 57 13.95 14.61 4.36
CA LEU A 57 13.10 13.70 3.57
C LEU A 57 12.36 12.67 4.41
N TYR A 58 13.06 12.03 5.36
CA TYR A 58 12.54 10.88 6.10
C TYR A 58 12.29 11.16 7.58
N GLY A 59 12.72 12.31 8.08
CA GLY A 59 12.51 12.73 9.46
C GLY A 59 13.15 11.77 10.47
N THR A 60 12.36 11.24 11.39
CA THR A 60 12.83 10.28 12.42
C THR A 60 13.27 8.93 11.86
N GLU A 61 13.02 8.65 10.60
CA GLU A 61 13.42 7.42 9.91
C GLU A 61 14.67 7.62 9.05
N ALA A 62 15.34 8.77 9.12
CA ALA A 62 16.49 9.10 8.28
C ALA A 62 17.62 8.07 8.39
N SER A 63 18.03 7.72 9.61
CA SER A 63 19.10 6.74 9.87
C SER A 63 18.76 5.36 9.29
N ARG A 64 17.48 4.94 9.41
CA ARG A 64 17.03 3.68 8.84
C ARG A 64 17.01 3.72 7.31
N ALA A 65 16.49 4.80 6.71
CA ALA A 65 16.50 4.99 5.28
C ALA A 65 17.92 4.90 4.72
N THR A 66 18.87 5.60 5.34
CA THR A 66 20.30 5.56 4.98
C THR A 66 20.87 4.14 5.11
N ALA A 67 20.54 3.42 6.20
CA ALA A 67 21.00 2.05 6.39
C ALA A 67 20.45 1.09 5.32
N VAL A 68 19.16 1.17 4.97
CA VAL A 68 18.56 0.34 3.91
C VAL A 68 19.19 0.66 2.56
N HIS A 69 19.40 1.93 2.24
CA HIS A 69 20.08 2.35 1.01
C HIS A 69 21.52 1.82 0.95
N ALA A 70 22.31 2.01 1.99
CA ALA A 70 23.69 1.55 2.06
C ALA A 70 23.77 0.01 1.96
N THR A 71 22.87 -0.70 2.63
CA THR A 71 22.77 -2.17 2.50
C THR A 71 22.56 -2.56 1.04
N PHE A 72 21.55 -1.99 0.37
CA PHE A 72 21.26 -2.35 -1.02
C PHE A 72 22.42 -2.00 -1.95
N ASP A 73 23.02 -0.83 -1.78
CA ASP A 73 24.16 -0.39 -2.59
C ASP A 73 25.38 -1.33 -2.42
N GLY A 74 25.60 -1.85 -1.21
CA GLY A 74 26.61 -2.86 -0.92
C GLY A 74 26.32 -4.27 -1.48
N LEU A 75 25.09 -4.52 -1.93
CA LEU A 75 24.70 -5.75 -2.61
C LEU A 75 24.90 -5.69 -4.13
N VAL A 76 25.06 -4.50 -4.70
CA VAL A 76 25.33 -4.33 -6.14
C VAL A 76 26.60 -5.12 -6.51
N GLY A 77 26.50 -5.97 -7.55
CA GLY A 77 27.56 -6.91 -7.93
C GLY A 77 27.47 -8.30 -7.27
N LYS A 78 26.80 -8.43 -6.11
CA LYS A 78 26.51 -9.72 -5.45
C LYS A 78 25.14 -10.29 -5.79
N ILE A 79 24.28 -9.49 -6.41
CA ILE A 79 22.94 -9.84 -6.89
C ILE A 79 22.85 -9.61 -8.40
N GLU A 80 21.85 -10.18 -9.05
CA GLU A 80 21.41 -9.75 -10.37
C GLU A 80 20.29 -8.71 -10.19
N TYR A 81 20.63 -7.43 -10.28
CA TYR A 81 19.65 -6.34 -10.12
C TYR A 81 19.07 -5.95 -11.46
N ARG A 82 17.73 -5.97 -11.55
CA ARG A 82 16.92 -5.55 -12.71
C ARG A 82 16.02 -4.37 -12.34
N PRO A 83 16.53 -3.13 -12.35
CA PRO A 83 15.71 -1.92 -12.19
C PRO A 83 14.80 -1.71 -13.40
N GLU A 84 13.85 -0.77 -13.29
CA GLU A 84 12.91 -0.37 -14.34
C GLU A 84 12.24 -1.57 -15.04
N THR A 85 12.05 -2.65 -14.28
CA THR A 85 11.53 -3.91 -14.75
C THR A 85 10.22 -4.25 -14.06
N LEU A 86 9.14 -4.28 -14.83
CA LEU A 86 7.80 -4.60 -14.36
C LEU A 86 7.62 -6.12 -14.25
N ALA A 87 7.25 -6.63 -13.08
CA ALA A 87 6.72 -7.97 -12.89
C ALA A 87 5.21 -7.93 -13.13
N TRP A 88 4.70 -8.64 -14.14
CA TRP A 88 3.31 -8.49 -14.57
C TRP A 88 2.47 -9.77 -14.52
N ASN A 89 3.09 -10.95 -14.40
CA ASN A 89 2.41 -12.23 -14.26
C ASN A 89 3.31 -13.24 -13.53
N VAL A 90 2.69 -14.23 -12.90
CA VAL A 90 3.34 -15.44 -12.35
C VAL A 90 2.57 -16.62 -12.87
N GLN A 91 3.22 -17.49 -13.65
CA GLN A 91 2.59 -18.66 -14.25
C GLN A 91 3.64 -19.73 -14.56
N ASP A 92 3.27 -21.00 -14.42
CA ASP A 92 4.09 -22.16 -14.79
C ASP A 92 5.53 -22.11 -14.24
N GLY A 93 5.67 -21.79 -12.95
CA GLY A 93 6.97 -21.70 -12.27
C GLY A 93 7.88 -20.57 -12.77
N ALA A 94 7.32 -19.57 -13.42
CA ALA A 94 8.08 -18.43 -13.93
C ALA A 94 7.42 -17.09 -13.59
N LEU A 95 8.26 -16.09 -13.31
CA LEU A 95 7.87 -14.69 -13.25
C LEU A 95 7.98 -14.08 -14.65
N HIS A 96 6.89 -13.49 -15.11
CA HIS A 96 6.88 -12.74 -16.37
C HIS A 96 7.21 -11.28 -16.10
N ILE A 97 8.21 -10.77 -16.78
CA ILE A 97 8.72 -9.42 -16.61
C ILE A 97 8.72 -8.65 -17.92
N LEU A 98 8.76 -7.31 -17.81
CA LEU A 98 8.90 -6.39 -18.93
C LEU A 98 9.95 -5.33 -18.58
N HIS A 99 10.97 -5.20 -19.39
CA HIS A 99 11.93 -4.10 -19.35
C HIS A 99 11.83 -3.28 -20.64
N GLY A 100 11.47 -2.00 -20.53
CA GLY A 100 11.14 -1.19 -21.69
C GLY A 100 9.98 -1.79 -22.49
N VAL A 101 10.26 -2.35 -23.67
CA VAL A 101 9.29 -3.08 -24.51
C VAL A 101 9.57 -4.58 -24.57
N GLN A 102 10.65 -5.05 -23.95
CA GLN A 102 11.08 -6.44 -24.01
C GLN A 102 10.47 -7.25 -22.87
N ALA A 103 9.58 -8.17 -23.19
CA ALA A 103 8.98 -9.13 -22.26
C ALA A 103 9.82 -10.42 -22.24
N SER A 104 10.07 -10.94 -21.05
CA SER A 104 10.80 -12.18 -20.85
C SER A 104 10.25 -12.98 -19.66
N ARG A 105 10.69 -14.25 -19.55
CA ARG A 105 10.33 -15.16 -18.46
C ARG A 105 11.55 -15.42 -17.60
N LEU A 106 11.34 -15.38 -16.27
CA LEU A 106 12.33 -15.76 -15.26
C LEU A 106 11.83 -17.00 -14.54
N PRO A 107 12.27 -18.21 -14.89
CA PRO A 107 12.02 -19.40 -14.10
C PRO A 107 12.65 -19.23 -12.71
N PHE A 108 12.02 -19.79 -11.67
CA PHE A 108 12.51 -19.71 -10.29
C PHE A 108 12.29 -21.04 -9.55
N ASP A 109 13.18 -21.33 -8.60
CA ASP A 109 13.00 -22.37 -7.59
C ASP A 109 12.31 -21.78 -6.35
N ALA A 110 12.52 -20.47 -6.08
CA ALA A 110 11.84 -19.73 -5.04
C ALA A 110 11.54 -18.29 -5.51
N LEU A 111 10.33 -17.79 -5.21
CA LEU A 111 9.89 -16.44 -5.51
C LEU A 111 9.48 -15.72 -4.23
N ILE A 112 10.20 -14.63 -3.88
CA ILE A 112 9.88 -13.76 -2.77
C ILE A 112 9.17 -12.52 -3.29
N ILE A 113 7.87 -12.40 -3.02
CA ILE A 113 7.03 -11.29 -3.43
C ILE A 113 7.09 -10.19 -2.35
N ALA A 114 7.82 -9.11 -2.63
CA ALA A 114 7.99 -7.94 -1.74
C ALA A 114 7.43 -6.67 -2.38
N THR A 115 6.25 -6.78 -2.98
CA THR A 115 5.55 -5.74 -3.78
C THR A 115 5.09 -4.54 -2.96
N GLY A 116 5.08 -4.64 -1.63
CA GLY A 116 4.71 -3.55 -0.73
C GLY A 116 3.20 -3.26 -0.74
N ALA A 117 2.85 -1.98 -0.62
CA ALA A 117 1.48 -1.54 -0.47
C ALA A 117 1.15 -0.39 -1.41
N THR A 118 -0.15 -0.20 -1.65
CA THR A 118 -0.72 0.93 -2.39
C THR A 118 -1.69 1.72 -1.51
N ASP A 119 -2.05 2.93 -1.94
CA ASP A 119 -3.05 3.73 -1.26
C ASP A 119 -4.43 3.05 -1.24
N ARG A 120 -5.12 3.21 -0.13
CA ARG A 120 -6.51 2.81 0.04
C ARG A 120 -7.38 4.04 0.01
N VAL A 121 -8.33 4.09 -0.91
CA VAL A 121 -9.19 5.26 -1.14
C VAL A 121 -10.64 4.87 -0.94
N MET A 122 -11.38 5.73 -0.24
CA MET A 122 -12.83 5.78 -0.24
C MET A 122 -13.24 6.96 -1.11
N PRO A 123 -13.98 6.76 -2.20
CA PRO A 123 -14.48 7.83 -3.04
C PRO A 123 -15.39 8.80 -2.27
N LEU A 124 -15.49 10.03 -2.77
CA LEU A 124 -16.49 11.01 -2.36
C LEU A 124 -16.73 11.95 -3.54
N PRO A 125 -17.85 12.71 -3.59
CA PRO A 125 -18.08 13.70 -4.64
C PRO A 125 -16.87 14.61 -4.84
N GLY A 126 -16.44 14.77 -6.09
CA GLY A 126 -15.29 15.62 -6.47
C GLY A 126 -13.89 15.03 -6.25
N TRP A 127 -13.73 13.78 -5.78
CA TRP A 127 -12.41 13.18 -5.54
C TRP A 127 -11.55 12.99 -6.80
N THR A 128 -12.11 13.18 -7.97
CA THR A 128 -11.43 13.10 -9.26
C THR A 128 -11.02 14.46 -9.83
N LEU A 129 -11.34 15.55 -9.15
CA LEU A 129 -10.94 16.90 -9.57
C LEU A 129 -9.39 17.03 -9.62
N PRO A 130 -8.85 17.78 -10.59
CA PRO A 130 -7.47 18.25 -10.55
C PRO A 130 -7.17 18.92 -9.21
N GLY A 131 -6.03 18.58 -8.59
CA GLY A 131 -5.69 18.99 -7.23
C GLY A 131 -5.99 17.93 -6.15
N VAL A 132 -6.69 16.83 -6.49
CA VAL A 132 -6.89 15.71 -5.57
C VAL A 132 -5.82 14.62 -5.81
N TYR A 133 -5.12 14.26 -4.75
CA TYR A 133 -4.07 13.25 -4.76
C TYR A 133 -4.31 12.20 -3.67
N SER A 134 -3.82 10.98 -3.88
CA SER A 134 -3.71 10.04 -2.76
C SER A 134 -2.56 10.45 -1.82
N LEU A 135 -2.56 9.97 -0.56
CA LEU A 135 -1.48 10.25 0.38
C LEU A 135 -0.12 9.78 -0.12
N GLY A 136 -0.06 8.60 -0.76
CA GLY A 136 1.16 8.09 -1.37
C GLY A 136 1.62 8.93 -2.55
N ALA A 137 0.70 9.40 -3.41
CA ALA A 137 1.01 10.33 -4.49
C ALA A 137 1.55 11.66 -3.95
N SER A 138 0.98 12.17 -2.85
CA SER A 138 1.49 13.36 -2.15
C SER A 138 2.91 13.15 -1.64
N GLN A 139 3.24 11.95 -1.12
CA GLN A 139 4.62 11.62 -0.73
C GLN A 139 5.57 11.51 -1.92
N ILE A 140 5.11 10.96 -3.05
CA ILE A 140 5.91 10.88 -4.28
C ILE A 140 6.25 12.28 -4.79
N ALA A 141 5.26 13.18 -4.85
CA ALA A 141 5.48 14.57 -5.22
C ALA A 141 6.57 15.21 -4.33
N LEU A 142 6.47 15.05 -3.01
CA LEU A 142 7.41 15.66 -2.08
C LEU A 142 8.81 15.03 -2.13
N LYS A 143 8.92 13.70 -2.14
CA LYS A 143 10.22 13.01 -2.02
C LYS A 143 10.92 12.79 -3.35
N ALA A 144 10.16 12.38 -4.40
CA ALA A 144 10.72 12.00 -5.67
C ALA A 144 10.64 13.10 -6.74
N GLN A 145 9.70 14.05 -6.62
CA GLN A 145 9.54 15.14 -7.56
C GLN A 145 9.96 16.51 -6.96
N GLY A 146 10.19 16.55 -5.64
CA GLY A 146 10.68 17.75 -4.95
C GLY A 146 9.67 18.89 -4.85
N CYS A 147 8.37 18.62 -5.04
CA CYS A 147 7.30 19.61 -5.02
C CYS A 147 6.17 19.26 -4.05
N ALA A 148 5.42 20.25 -3.60
CA ALA A 148 4.14 20.05 -2.93
C ALA A 148 3.03 19.88 -3.97
N ILE A 149 1.92 19.22 -3.59
CA ILE A 149 0.76 19.03 -4.48
C ILE A 149 -0.09 20.30 -4.67
N GLY A 150 0.14 21.33 -3.86
CA GLY A 150 -0.53 22.61 -3.92
C GLY A 150 0.11 23.60 -2.95
N ARG A 151 -0.42 24.84 -2.92
CA ARG A 151 0.03 25.91 -2.01
C ARG A 151 -0.68 25.84 -0.65
N ARG A 152 -1.96 25.49 -0.64
CA ARG A 152 -2.84 25.38 0.54
C ARG A 152 -3.44 23.99 0.59
N VAL A 153 -2.72 23.05 1.19
CA VAL A 153 -3.05 21.61 1.14
C VAL A 153 -3.88 21.19 2.34
N ALA A 154 -5.04 20.58 2.10
CA ALA A 154 -5.79 19.83 3.11
C ALA A 154 -5.46 18.34 3.01
N PHE A 155 -5.41 17.65 4.16
CA PHE A 155 -5.27 16.19 4.19
C PHE A 155 -6.50 15.57 4.84
N MET A 156 -7.09 14.54 4.19
CA MET A 156 -8.31 13.89 4.64
C MET A 156 -8.23 12.37 4.53
N GLY A 157 -8.84 11.68 5.48
CA GLY A 157 -8.94 10.22 5.48
C GLY A 157 -8.80 9.62 6.85
N THR A 158 -7.99 8.57 7.01
CA THR A 158 -7.65 7.99 8.31
C THR A 158 -6.33 7.20 8.25
N GLY A 159 -5.71 7.01 9.41
CA GLY A 159 -4.50 6.21 9.54
C GLY A 159 -3.24 7.02 9.85
N PRO A 160 -2.17 6.33 10.26
CA PRO A 160 -0.91 7.01 10.62
C PRO A 160 -0.28 7.79 9.46
N LEU A 161 -0.46 7.31 8.23
CA LEU A 161 0.10 7.95 7.03
C LEU A 161 -0.47 9.36 6.82
N LEU A 162 -1.75 9.59 7.15
CA LEU A 162 -2.39 10.90 7.08
C LEU A 162 -1.59 11.97 7.83
N TYR A 163 -1.26 11.68 9.09
CA TYR A 163 -0.49 12.60 9.95
C TYR A 163 0.97 12.71 9.54
N LEU A 164 1.55 11.58 9.11
CA LEU A 164 2.95 11.56 8.68
C LEU A 164 3.15 12.44 7.45
N VAL A 165 2.29 12.31 6.43
CA VAL A 165 2.38 13.12 5.19
C VAL A 165 2.16 14.58 5.50
N ALA A 166 1.11 14.94 6.26
CA ALA A 166 0.85 16.32 6.68
C ALA A 166 2.07 16.91 7.42
N SER A 167 2.69 16.16 8.34
CA SER A 167 3.89 16.60 9.06
C SER A 167 5.11 16.76 8.15
N GLN A 168 5.24 15.93 7.11
CA GLN A 168 6.33 16.07 6.12
C GLN A 168 6.14 17.34 5.28
N TYR A 169 4.90 17.67 4.89
CA TYR A 169 4.57 18.88 4.18
C TYR A 169 4.88 20.14 5.00
N VAL A 170 4.48 20.17 6.28
CA VAL A 170 4.84 21.25 7.21
C VAL A 170 6.36 21.41 7.31
N LYS A 171 7.11 20.30 7.46
CA LYS A 171 8.59 20.36 7.49
C LYS A 171 9.20 20.88 6.20
N ALA A 172 8.58 20.59 5.07
CA ALA A 172 9.03 21.06 3.77
C ALA A 172 8.67 22.53 3.49
N GLY A 173 7.98 23.21 4.42
CA GLY A 173 7.57 24.60 4.29
C GLY A 173 6.27 24.80 3.50
N ALA A 174 5.51 23.73 3.22
CA ALA A 174 4.20 23.84 2.59
C ALA A 174 3.11 24.24 3.60
N THR A 175 2.12 25.01 3.16
CA THR A 175 0.99 25.40 4.00
C THR A 175 -0.02 24.25 4.08
N VAL A 176 -0.08 23.59 5.24
CA VAL A 176 -1.12 22.59 5.55
C VAL A 176 -2.26 23.31 6.26
N VAL A 177 -3.42 23.40 5.59
CA VAL A 177 -4.56 24.18 6.09
C VAL A 177 -5.45 23.41 7.06
N ALA A 178 -5.51 22.08 6.94
CA ALA A 178 -6.22 21.21 7.90
C ALA A 178 -5.82 19.75 7.73
N VAL A 179 -6.02 18.95 8.80
CA VAL A 179 -6.05 17.48 8.79
C VAL A 179 -7.42 17.03 9.28
N LEU A 180 -8.17 16.32 8.41
CA LEU A 180 -9.51 15.83 8.68
C LEU A 180 -9.47 14.29 8.76
N ASP A 181 -9.65 13.74 9.97
CA ASP A 181 -9.61 12.29 10.20
C ASP A 181 -11.01 11.74 10.48
N THR A 182 -11.42 10.72 9.74
CA THR A 182 -12.71 10.04 9.93
C THR A 182 -12.74 9.18 11.21
N SER A 183 -11.58 8.84 11.80
CA SER A 183 -11.54 8.03 13.03
C SER A 183 -11.90 8.85 14.26
N PRO A 184 -12.84 8.37 15.10
CA PRO A 184 -13.20 9.05 16.33
C PRO A 184 -12.14 8.83 17.42
N LEU A 185 -12.05 9.77 18.39
CA LEU A 185 -11.11 9.65 19.51
C LEU A 185 -11.35 8.39 20.35
N SER A 186 -12.62 7.96 20.49
CA SER A 186 -12.98 6.74 21.23
C SER A 186 -12.34 5.47 20.65
N ALA A 187 -12.21 5.38 19.33
CA ALA A 187 -11.53 4.27 18.67
C ALA A 187 -10.03 4.21 19.03
N ARG A 188 -9.39 5.37 19.08
CA ARG A 188 -7.97 5.47 19.50
C ARG A 188 -7.75 5.07 20.95
N LEU A 189 -8.64 5.48 21.85
CA LEU A 189 -8.55 5.10 23.27
C LEU A 189 -8.72 3.58 23.46
N ARG A 190 -9.68 2.97 22.76
CA ARG A 190 -9.88 1.51 22.79
C ARG A 190 -8.67 0.72 22.26
N ALA A 191 -7.91 1.29 21.35
CA ALA A 191 -6.74 0.66 20.73
C ALA A 191 -5.49 0.67 21.62
N LEU A 192 -5.40 1.55 22.62
CA LEU A 192 -4.20 1.77 23.43
C LEU A 192 -3.58 0.49 24.00
N PRO A 193 -4.33 -0.49 24.56
CA PRO A 193 -3.74 -1.70 25.12
C PRO A 193 -2.98 -2.53 24.08
N LEU A 194 -3.44 -2.57 22.82
CA LEU A 194 -2.76 -3.26 21.74
C LEU A 194 -1.59 -2.43 21.20
N MET A 195 -1.74 -1.12 21.12
CA MET A 195 -0.69 -0.22 20.65
C MET A 195 0.48 -0.11 21.63
N ALA A 196 0.27 -0.41 22.91
CA ALA A 196 1.33 -0.51 23.92
C ALA A 196 2.34 -1.63 23.63
N ALA A 197 2.05 -2.56 22.71
CA ALA A 197 3.03 -3.55 22.24
C ALA A 197 4.27 -2.93 21.56
N ARG A 198 4.16 -1.69 21.04
CA ARG A 198 5.25 -0.91 20.44
C ARG A 198 5.19 0.54 20.92
N PRO A 199 5.61 0.80 22.17
CA PRO A 199 5.57 2.14 22.76
C PRO A 199 6.45 3.14 22.01
N ASP A 200 7.54 2.69 21.42
CA ASP A 200 8.44 3.49 20.59
C ASP A 200 7.72 4.06 19.35
N VAL A 201 6.91 3.24 18.67
CA VAL A 201 6.12 3.67 17.49
C VAL A 201 4.96 4.56 17.91
N LEU A 202 4.31 4.24 19.03
CA LEU A 202 3.22 5.05 19.58
C LEU A 202 3.70 6.47 19.93
N LEU A 203 4.84 6.59 20.62
CA LEU A 203 5.44 7.88 20.97
C LEU A 203 5.86 8.69 19.75
N LYS A 204 6.38 8.03 18.70
CA LYS A 204 6.64 8.69 17.40
C LYS A 204 5.37 9.28 16.81
N GLY A 205 4.25 8.53 16.84
CA GLY A 205 2.94 9.01 16.38
C GLY A 205 2.45 10.23 17.15
N VAL A 206 2.56 10.22 18.49
CA VAL A 206 2.24 11.37 19.36
C VAL A 206 3.13 12.57 19.00
N GLY A 207 4.42 12.36 18.78
CA GLY A 207 5.36 13.41 18.34
C GLY A 207 4.99 14.07 17.03
N VAL A 208 4.49 13.27 16.06
CA VAL A 208 3.97 13.78 14.78
C VAL A 208 2.76 14.68 14.99
N MET A 209 1.78 14.26 15.81
CA MET A 209 0.59 15.04 16.11
C MET A 209 0.93 16.36 16.84
N LEU A 210 1.84 16.30 17.82
CA LEU A 210 2.30 17.49 18.53
C LEU A 210 2.99 18.49 17.61
N ARG A 211 3.76 18.02 16.64
CA ARG A 211 4.39 18.89 15.64
C ARG A 211 3.35 19.62 14.78
N LEU A 212 2.34 18.92 14.31
CA LEU A 212 1.25 19.54 13.54
C LEU A 212 0.52 20.60 14.36
N ARG A 213 0.20 20.32 15.63
CA ARG A 213 -0.43 21.28 16.53
C ARG A 213 0.45 22.51 16.81
N ARG A 214 1.76 22.32 17.03
CA ARG A 214 2.72 23.43 17.22
C ARG A 214 2.87 24.27 15.98
N ALA A 215 2.68 23.70 14.80
CA ALA A 215 2.66 24.43 13.51
C ALA A 215 1.31 25.12 13.25
N GLY A 216 0.37 25.10 14.20
CA GLY A 216 -0.94 25.73 14.05
C GLY A 216 -1.90 24.99 13.11
N VAL A 217 -1.61 23.75 12.73
CA VAL A 217 -2.47 22.97 11.81
C VAL A 217 -3.71 22.47 12.56
N PRO A 218 -4.93 22.87 12.15
CA PRO A 218 -6.18 22.34 12.72
C PRO A 218 -6.30 20.84 12.45
N ILE A 219 -6.64 20.06 13.48
CA ILE A 219 -6.86 18.62 13.38
C ILE A 219 -8.29 18.32 13.84
N HIS A 220 -9.12 17.84 12.93
CA HIS A 220 -10.51 17.44 13.19
C HIS A 220 -10.62 15.91 13.19
N LEU A 221 -11.19 15.35 14.26
CA LEU A 221 -11.35 13.89 14.45
C LEU A 221 -12.81 13.49 14.33
N GLY A 222 -13.08 12.28 13.80
CA GLY A 222 -14.43 11.74 13.68
C GLY A 222 -15.28 12.53 12.68
N ILE A 223 -14.66 13.09 11.64
CA ILE A 223 -15.40 13.82 10.61
C ILE A 223 -16.09 12.84 9.64
N THR A 224 -17.18 13.30 9.06
CA THR A 224 -17.82 12.66 7.90
C THR A 224 -17.50 13.49 6.66
N PRO A 225 -16.77 12.94 5.67
CA PRO A 225 -16.51 13.62 4.40
C PRO A 225 -17.82 13.90 3.64
N VAL A 226 -17.94 15.06 3.00
CA VAL A 226 -19.12 15.44 2.21
C VAL A 226 -18.77 15.56 0.74
N ALA A 227 -17.88 16.49 0.38
CA ALA A 227 -17.49 16.73 -1.00
C ALA A 227 -16.16 17.50 -1.10
N ILE A 228 -15.49 17.35 -2.25
CA ILE A 228 -14.43 18.26 -2.71
C ILE A 228 -15.06 19.05 -3.85
N GLU A 229 -14.98 20.39 -3.79
CA GLU A 229 -15.66 21.26 -4.72
C GLU A 229 -14.69 22.25 -5.37
N GLY A 230 -15.03 22.69 -6.60
CA GLY A 230 -14.33 23.68 -7.37
C GLY A 230 -14.76 23.67 -8.82
N ASP A 231 -14.36 24.69 -9.56
CA ASP A 231 -14.63 24.82 -10.99
C ASP A 231 -13.39 24.38 -11.78
N GLY A 232 -13.41 23.16 -12.28
CA GLY A 232 -12.30 22.55 -13.01
C GLY A 232 -11.10 22.11 -12.15
N GLU A 233 -10.92 22.66 -10.95
CA GLU A 233 -9.88 22.31 -9.98
C GLU A 233 -10.39 22.47 -8.54
N VAL A 234 -9.65 21.93 -7.57
CA VAL A 234 -10.01 22.02 -6.14
C VAL A 234 -9.99 23.48 -5.66
N ALA A 235 -11.10 23.90 -5.03
CA ALA A 235 -11.21 25.19 -4.34
C ALA A 235 -11.52 25.03 -2.84
N LEU A 236 -12.28 24.00 -2.47
CA LEU A 236 -12.63 23.74 -1.09
C LEU A 236 -12.95 22.26 -0.79
N LEU A 237 -12.83 21.90 0.47
CA LEU A 237 -13.19 20.59 1.02
C LEU A 237 -14.30 20.79 2.05
N ARG A 238 -15.40 20.04 1.91
CA ARG A 238 -16.52 20.03 2.85
C ARG A 238 -16.58 18.72 3.64
N ALA A 239 -16.83 18.85 4.92
CA ALA A 239 -17.05 17.75 5.84
C ALA A 239 -18.05 18.15 6.91
N THR A 240 -18.53 17.17 7.68
CA THR A 240 -19.31 17.39 8.90
C THR A 240 -18.46 16.98 10.09
N ALA A 241 -18.31 17.84 11.08
CA ALA A 241 -17.59 17.52 12.32
C ALA A 241 -18.38 16.49 13.16
N ALA A 242 -17.71 15.86 14.12
CA ALA A 242 -18.32 14.86 15.02
C ALA A 242 -19.53 15.39 15.82
N ASN A 243 -19.62 16.69 16.04
CA ASN A 243 -20.75 17.34 16.71
C ASN A 243 -21.88 17.78 15.74
N GLY A 244 -21.81 17.40 14.48
CA GLY A 244 -22.79 17.77 13.44
C GLY A 244 -22.55 19.13 12.75
N THR A 245 -21.55 19.91 13.18
CA THR A 245 -21.27 21.22 12.57
C THR A 245 -20.64 21.05 11.18
N ALA A 246 -21.11 21.84 10.22
CA ALA A 246 -20.51 21.88 8.89
C ALA A 246 -19.08 22.46 8.95
N LEU A 247 -18.15 21.79 8.29
CA LEU A 247 -16.77 22.24 8.11
C LEU A 247 -16.52 22.55 6.63
N THR A 248 -15.98 23.74 6.35
CA THR A 248 -15.55 24.15 5.03
C THR A 248 -14.08 24.59 5.10
N VAL A 249 -13.23 23.96 4.32
CA VAL A 249 -11.79 24.24 4.28
C VAL A 249 -11.41 24.71 2.89
N ALA A 250 -11.06 25.99 2.74
CA ALA A 250 -10.54 26.54 1.49
C ALA A 250 -9.12 26.00 1.24
N CYS A 251 -8.92 25.33 0.11
CA CYS A 251 -7.66 24.71 -0.27
C CYS A 251 -7.56 24.59 -1.79
N ASP A 252 -6.36 24.53 -2.33
CA ASP A 252 -6.08 24.31 -3.75
C ASP A 252 -5.61 22.88 -4.06
N ALA A 253 -5.42 22.07 -3.01
CA ALA A 253 -5.14 20.64 -3.15
C ALA A 253 -5.60 19.84 -1.94
N VAL A 254 -6.00 18.59 -2.19
CA VAL A 254 -6.41 17.64 -1.15
C VAL A 254 -5.64 16.33 -1.29
N GLY A 255 -4.96 15.93 -0.21
CA GLY A 255 -4.39 14.59 -0.07
C GLY A 255 -5.38 13.65 0.62
N ILE A 256 -5.87 12.61 -0.07
CA ILE A 256 -6.84 11.66 0.49
C ILE A 256 -6.23 10.27 0.72
N GLY A 257 -6.63 9.57 1.79
CA GLY A 257 -6.24 8.18 1.99
C GLY A 257 -6.75 7.58 3.30
N TYR A 258 -7.04 6.29 3.24
CA TYR A 258 -7.64 5.52 4.32
C TYR A 258 -6.80 4.28 4.61
N HIS A 259 -5.63 4.47 5.23
CA HIS A 259 -4.60 3.44 5.33
C HIS A 259 -3.98 3.06 3.98
N LEU A 260 -3.27 1.93 4.01
CA LEU A 260 -2.72 1.25 2.85
C LEU A 260 -3.45 -0.07 2.63
N ARG A 261 -3.38 -0.57 1.42
CA ARG A 261 -3.73 -1.95 1.07
C ARG A 261 -2.49 -2.69 0.61
N SER A 262 -2.40 -3.96 0.99
CA SER A 262 -1.34 -4.84 0.50
C SER A 262 -1.45 -5.03 -1.03
N GLU A 263 -0.33 -4.99 -1.74
CA GLU A 263 -0.29 -5.28 -3.18
C GLU A 263 -0.18 -6.79 -3.40
N THR A 264 -1.33 -7.44 -3.54
CA THR A 264 -1.47 -8.90 -3.54
C THR A 264 -1.69 -9.51 -4.92
N GLN A 265 -1.71 -8.72 -6.00
CA GLN A 265 -2.11 -9.22 -7.31
C GLN A 265 -1.17 -10.28 -7.87
N LEU A 266 0.15 -10.15 -7.66
CA LEU A 266 1.08 -11.20 -8.08
C LEU A 266 0.91 -12.50 -7.27
N ALA A 267 0.60 -12.41 -5.99
CA ALA A 267 0.28 -13.57 -5.16
C ALA A 267 -1.02 -14.27 -5.63
N ASP A 268 -2.02 -13.48 -6.06
CA ASP A 268 -3.26 -14.00 -6.64
C ASP A 268 -2.99 -14.74 -7.96
N LEU A 269 -2.18 -14.17 -8.85
CA LEU A 269 -1.78 -14.82 -10.11
C LEU A 269 -0.91 -16.06 -9.89
N ALA A 270 -0.11 -16.08 -8.82
CA ALA A 270 0.66 -17.26 -8.41
C ALA A 270 -0.22 -18.37 -7.82
N GLY A 271 -1.55 -18.18 -7.71
CA GLY A 271 -2.49 -19.14 -7.16
C GLY A 271 -2.52 -19.21 -5.64
N CYS A 272 -1.95 -18.22 -4.94
CA CYS A 272 -1.96 -18.20 -3.48
C CYS A 272 -3.38 -18.03 -2.94
N THR A 273 -3.71 -18.79 -1.89
CA THR A 273 -4.98 -18.64 -1.17
C THR A 273 -5.03 -17.28 -0.47
N LEU A 274 -6.13 -16.54 -0.66
CA LEU A 274 -6.41 -15.31 0.07
C LEU A 274 -7.58 -15.52 1.03
N ALA A 275 -7.48 -14.93 2.23
CA ALA A 275 -8.53 -14.92 3.23
C ALA A 275 -8.89 -13.47 3.61
N PHE A 276 -10.13 -13.27 4.05
CA PHE A 276 -10.56 -11.96 4.54
C PHE A 276 -10.02 -11.72 5.95
N ASP A 277 -9.22 -10.67 6.13
CA ASP A 277 -8.76 -10.20 7.44
C ASP A 277 -9.71 -9.11 7.95
N ALA A 278 -10.62 -9.50 8.82
CA ALA A 278 -11.61 -8.59 9.41
C ALA A 278 -10.96 -7.42 10.18
N ALA A 279 -9.77 -7.59 10.74
CA ALA A 279 -9.08 -6.53 11.48
C ALA A 279 -8.66 -5.39 10.56
N SER A 280 -8.07 -5.67 9.41
CA SER A 280 -7.68 -4.66 8.42
C SER A 280 -8.73 -4.45 7.32
N HIS A 281 -9.79 -5.25 7.33
CA HIS A 281 -10.87 -5.20 6.35
C HIS A 281 -10.37 -5.32 4.91
N GLN A 282 -9.55 -6.37 4.66
CA GLN A 282 -8.90 -6.65 3.38
C GLN A 282 -8.78 -8.16 3.15
N TRP A 283 -8.71 -8.54 1.88
CA TRP A 283 -8.30 -9.88 1.48
C TRP A 283 -6.77 -9.95 1.44
N LEU A 284 -6.19 -10.82 2.26
CA LEU A 284 -4.75 -11.00 2.39
C LEU A 284 -4.34 -12.44 2.08
N PRO A 285 -3.12 -12.67 1.56
CA PRO A 285 -2.58 -14.01 1.39
C PRO A 285 -2.49 -14.75 2.73
N VAL A 286 -2.88 -16.02 2.72
CA VAL A 286 -2.67 -16.92 3.86
C VAL A 286 -1.19 -17.27 3.93
N LEU A 287 -0.55 -16.86 5.01
CA LEU A 287 0.88 -17.03 5.23
C LEU A 287 1.14 -17.72 6.55
N ASP A 288 2.19 -18.55 6.59
CA ASP A 288 2.74 -19.00 7.86
C ASP A 288 3.51 -17.86 8.58
N GLN A 289 4.13 -18.19 9.72
CA GLN A 289 4.86 -17.19 10.52
C GLN A 289 6.14 -16.66 9.85
N ASP A 290 6.65 -17.34 8.83
CA ASP A 290 7.89 -17.03 8.12
C ASP A 290 7.63 -16.45 6.72
N GLY A 291 6.37 -16.32 6.32
CA GLY A 291 5.97 -15.73 5.05
C GLY A 291 5.80 -16.73 3.91
N ARG A 292 5.78 -18.07 4.18
CA ARG A 292 5.42 -19.06 3.16
C ARG A 292 3.95 -18.91 2.79
N ALA A 293 3.67 -18.88 1.50
CA ALA A 293 2.31 -18.87 0.98
C ALA A 293 1.74 -20.30 0.87
N SER A 294 0.47 -20.42 0.47
CA SER A 294 -0.18 -21.71 0.22
C SER A 294 0.36 -22.47 -1.00
N VAL A 295 1.19 -21.85 -1.81
CA VAL A 295 1.86 -22.44 -2.97
C VAL A 295 3.33 -22.62 -2.65
N ALA A 296 3.84 -23.84 -2.83
CA ALA A 296 5.23 -24.18 -2.57
C ALA A 296 6.17 -23.33 -3.43
N GLY A 297 7.29 -22.89 -2.85
CA GLY A 297 8.26 -22.02 -3.51
C GLY A 297 7.84 -20.55 -3.60
N ILE A 298 6.65 -20.17 -3.11
CA ILE A 298 6.19 -18.77 -3.07
C ILE A 298 6.20 -18.25 -1.64
N TYR A 299 6.83 -17.09 -1.47
CA TYR A 299 6.97 -16.38 -0.18
C TYR A 299 6.52 -14.94 -0.34
N LEU A 300 5.88 -14.38 0.68
CA LEU A 300 5.56 -12.94 0.72
C LEU A 300 6.29 -12.25 1.86
N ALA A 301 6.80 -11.06 1.59
CA ALA A 301 7.55 -10.29 2.54
C ALA A 301 7.06 -8.84 2.62
N GLY A 302 7.01 -8.29 3.83
CA GLY A 302 6.62 -6.91 4.10
C GLY A 302 5.16 -6.61 3.80
N ASP A 303 4.90 -5.36 3.46
CA ASP A 303 3.54 -4.83 3.32
C ASP A 303 2.74 -5.47 2.16
N GLY A 304 3.39 -6.20 1.25
CA GLY A 304 2.71 -7.02 0.23
C GLY A 304 1.93 -8.20 0.81
N GLY A 305 2.38 -8.74 1.94
CA GLY A 305 1.66 -9.77 2.68
C GLY A 305 0.75 -9.20 3.77
N ARG A 306 1.27 -8.26 4.58
CA ARG A 306 0.57 -7.56 5.67
C ARG A 306 1.20 -6.18 5.89
N ILE A 307 0.38 -5.16 6.17
CA ILE A 307 0.87 -3.81 6.46
C ILE A 307 1.49 -3.78 7.87
N LEU A 308 2.82 -3.80 7.93
CA LEU A 308 3.60 -3.83 9.18
C LEU A 308 4.49 -2.59 9.36
N GLY A 309 4.58 -1.75 8.31
CA GLY A 309 5.53 -0.64 8.26
C GLY A 309 6.96 -1.10 8.00
N ALA A 310 7.91 -0.15 7.96
CA ALA A 310 9.29 -0.44 7.55
C ALA A 310 9.97 -1.50 8.42
N ASP A 311 9.84 -1.40 9.74
CA ASP A 311 10.43 -2.35 10.71
C ASP A 311 9.96 -3.77 10.46
N GLY A 312 8.64 -3.95 10.34
CA GLY A 312 8.04 -5.23 10.07
C GLY A 312 8.40 -5.75 8.68
N ALA A 313 8.51 -4.85 7.70
CA ALA A 313 8.91 -5.21 6.35
C ALA A 313 10.35 -5.77 6.29
N GLU A 314 11.29 -5.12 6.98
CA GLU A 314 12.67 -5.62 7.10
C GLU A 314 12.72 -7.00 7.78
N THR A 315 11.98 -7.16 8.88
CA THR A 315 11.88 -8.44 9.60
C THR A 315 11.28 -9.54 8.71
N ALA A 316 10.18 -9.24 8.02
CA ALA A 316 9.51 -10.19 7.13
C ALA A 316 10.38 -10.57 5.92
N GLY A 317 11.20 -9.64 5.41
CA GLY A 317 12.16 -9.92 4.35
C GLY A 317 13.19 -10.98 4.75
N LYS A 318 13.77 -10.85 5.95
CA LYS A 318 14.71 -11.84 6.50
C LYS A 318 14.03 -13.20 6.73
N LEU A 319 12.83 -13.21 7.33
CA LEU A 319 12.08 -14.45 7.58
C LEU A 319 11.76 -15.18 6.27
N ALA A 320 11.25 -14.49 5.25
CA ALA A 320 10.96 -15.09 3.96
C ALA A 320 12.21 -15.68 3.27
N ALA A 321 13.36 -15.01 3.40
CA ALA A 321 14.62 -15.52 2.87
C ALA A 321 15.08 -16.76 3.63
N TYR A 322 15.01 -16.78 4.97
CA TYR A 322 15.32 -17.99 5.75
C TYR A 322 14.36 -19.14 5.46
N ALA A 323 13.06 -18.84 5.26
CA ALA A 323 12.09 -19.83 4.84
C ALA A 323 12.46 -20.45 3.50
N ALA A 324 12.80 -19.64 2.50
CA ALA A 324 13.25 -20.13 1.20
C ALA A 324 14.53 -20.96 1.29
N LEU A 325 15.53 -20.54 2.09
CA LEU A 325 16.75 -21.30 2.32
C LEU A 325 16.47 -22.67 2.95
N ALA A 326 15.64 -22.72 4.00
CA ALA A 326 15.28 -23.96 4.67
C ALA A 326 14.57 -24.95 3.72
N ASP A 327 13.62 -24.45 2.92
CA ASP A 327 12.86 -25.27 1.97
C ASP A 327 13.74 -25.77 0.80
N LEU A 328 14.84 -25.06 0.52
CA LEU A 328 15.90 -25.48 -0.43
C LEU A 328 16.99 -26.35 0.22
N GLY A 329 16.77 -26.83 1.47
CA GLY A 329 17.70 -27.71 2.17
C GLY A 329 18.97 -27.06 2.69
N ARG A 330 18.99 -25.72 2.82
CA ARG A 330 20.14 -24.98 3.38
C ARG A 330 19.98 -24.82 4.89
N THR A 331 21.08 -24.87 5.63
CA THR A 331 21.08 -24.61 7.08
C THR A 331 20.74 -23.15 7.37
N VAL A 332 19.88 -22.93 8.34
CA VAL A 332 19.45 -21.59 8.78
C VAL A 332 19.63 -21.42 10.29
N PRO A 333 19.84 -20.18 10.80
CA PRO A 333 20.09 -19.91 12.22
C PRO A 333 18.78 -19.85 13.04
N ASP A 334 18.37 -20.93 13.67
CA ASP A 334 17.10 -21.04 14.43
C ASP A 334 16.93 -19.94 15.48
N ALA A 335 18.01 -19.60 16.21
CA ALA A 335 17.96 -18.59 17.26
C ALA A 335 17.63 -17.18 16.70
N ASP A 336 18.13 -16.85 15.52
CA ASP A 336 17.84 -15.57 14.87
C ASP A 336 16.43 -15.53 14.30
N ILE A 337 15.96 -16.67 13.73
CA ILE A 337 14.59 -16.82 13.25
C ILE A 337 13.60 -16.57 14.38
N GLU A 338 13.80 -17.17 15.57
CA GLU A 338 12.88 -16.99 16.69
C GLU A 338 12.86 -15.55 17.23
N LYS A 339 13.99 -14.83 17.24
CA LYS A 339 14.04 -13.39 17.55
C LYS A 339 13.20 -12.58 16.54
N LEU A 340 13.34 -12.88 15.25
CA LEU A 340 12.57 -12.22 14.18
C LEU A 340 11.08 -12.50 14.32
N ARG A 341 10.68 -13.76 14.57
CA ARG A 341 9.28 -14.15 14.83
C ARG A 341 8.71 -13.40 16.04
N SER A 342 9.47 -13.32 17.12
CA SER A 342 9.06 -12.58 18.32
C SER A 342 8.82 -11.07 18.01
N SER A 343 9.72 -10.46 17.24
CA SER A 343 9.56 -9.08 16.76
C SER A 343 8.30 -8.93 15.89
N GLN A 344 8.07 -9.87 14.97
CA GLN A 344 6.91 -9.89 14.09
C GLN A 344 5.59 -10.00 14.88
N ARG A 345 5.52 -10.87 15.89
CA ARG A 345 4.33 -11.01 16.78
C ARG A 345 4.00 -9.70 17.51
N ARG A 346 5.01 -8.95 18.00
CA ARG A 346 4.79 -7.65 18.62
C ARG A 346 4.26 -6.61 17.63
N MET A 347 4.81 -6.62 16.41
CA MET A 347 4.37 -5.73 15.34
C MET A 347 2.94 -6.05 14.91
N ASP A 348 2.59 -7.33 14.80
CA ASP A 348 1.24 -7.79 14.43
C ASP A 348 0.19 -7.41 15.49
N ARG A 349 0.56 -7.47 16.78
CA ARG A 349 -0.28 -6.97 17.87
C ARG A 349 -0.51 -5.47 17.77
N PHE A 350 0.56 -4.70 17.49
CA PHE A 350 0.46 -3.24 17.26
C PHE A 350 -0.42 -2.92 16.04
N ARG A 351 -0.26 -3.65 14.93
CA ARG A 351 -1.08 -3.51 13.72
C ARG A 351 -2.57 -3.68 14.00
N ARG A 352 -2.95 -4.69 14.80
CA ARG A 352 -4.34 -4.86 15.23
C ARG A 352 -4.84 -3.66 16.02
N GLY A 353 -4.00 -3.08 16.86
CA GLY A 353 -4.32 -1.81 17.54
C GLY A 353 -4.53 -0.66 16.55
N LEU A 354 -3.67 -0.52 15.54
CA LEU A 354 -3.86 0.51 14.50
C LEU A 354 -5.17 0.34 13.72
N ALA A 355 -5.56 -0.89 13.41
CA ALA A 355 -6.82 -1.16 12.72
C ALA A 355 -8.05 -0.74 13.56
N ILE A 356 -8.00 -0.89 14.88
CA ILE A 356 -9.03 -0.41 15.81
C ILE A 356 -8.97 1.12 15.94
N ALA A 357 -7.78 1.70 16.05
CA ALA A 357 -7.60 3.16 16.22
C ALA A 357 -8.09 3.94 14.98
N PHE A 358 -7.95 3.34 13.81
CA PHE A 358 -8.22 3.96 12.52
C PHE A 358 -9.05 3.01 11.65
N PRO A 359 -10.34 2.79 11.97
CA PRO A 359 -11.16 1.82 11.26
C PRO A 359 -11.39 2.24 9.79
N TRP A 360 -11.50 1.25 8.92
CA TRP A 360 -11.95 1.48 7.56
C TRP A 360 -13.41 1.96 7.58
N PRO A 361 -13.73 3.11 6.94
CA PRO A 361 -15.07 3.67 7.02
C PRO A 361 -16.03 3.03 5.98
N ALA A 362 -16.27 1.73 6.07
CA ALA A 362 -17.13 0.97 5.15
C ALA A 362 -18.53 1.62 4.98
N HIS A 363 -19.08 2.19 6.05
CA HIS A 363 -20.39 2.86 6.04
C HIS A 363 -20.46 4.04 5.05
N LEU A 364 -19.34 4.68 4.73
CA LEU A 364 -19.30 5.76 3.74
C LEU A 364 -19.63 5.25 2.34
N ALA A 365 -19.25 4.02 1.99
CA ALA A 365 -19.55 3.44 0.68
C ALA A 365 -21.06 3.28 0.45
N ALA A 366 -21.80 2.87 1.49
CA ALA A 366 -23.26 2.76 1.43
C ALA A 366 -23.96 4.12 1.23
N ALA A 367 -23.37 5.19 1.79
CA ALA A 367 -23.93 6.53 1.78
C ALA A 367 -23.49 7.39 0.58
N LEU A 368 -22.68 6.87 -0.34
CA LEU A 368 -22.23 7.63 -1.52
C LEU A 368 -23.44 8.03 -2.39
N PRO A 369 -23.53 9.29 -2.85
CA PRO A 369 -24.48 9.69 -3.89
C PRO A 369 -24.27 8.86 -5.17
N ASP A 370 -25.37 8.57 -5.87
CA ASP A 370 -25.35 7.68 -7.05
C ASP A 370 -24.46 8.18 -8.18
N GLU A 371 -24.31 9.48 -8.34
CA GLU A 371 -23.45 10.13 -9.34
C GLU A 371 -21.96 10.09 -8.99
N THR A 372 -21.59 9.67 -7.77
CA THR A 372 -20.18 9.65 -7.34
C THR A 372 -19.39 8.60 -8.13
N LEU A 373 -18.35 9.03 -8.81
CA LEU A 373 -17.43 8.15 -9.51
C LEU A 373 -16.69 7.24 -8.50
N VAL A 374 -16.77 5.93 -8.73
CA VAL A 374 -16.04 4.90 -7.96
C VAL A 374 -14.83 4.41 -8.75
N CYS A 375 -15.01 4.08 -10.02
CA CYS A 375 -13.94 3.70 -10.92
C CYS A 375 -13.63 4.83 -11.90
N ARG A 376 -12.58 5.61 -11.63
CA ARG A 376 -12.17 6.73 -12.50
C ARG A 376 -11.61 6.28 -13.86
N CYS A 377 -11.14 5.02 -13.98
CA CYS A 377 -10.58 4.51 -15.23
C CYS A 377 -11.64 4.16 -16.26
N GLU A 378 -12.78 3.63 -15.79
CA GLU A 378 -13.93 3.18 -16.59
C GLU A 378 -15.16 4.08 -16.38
N ALA A 379 -15.01 5.17 -15.62
CA ALA A 379 -16.04 6.15 -15.31
C ALA A 379 -17.31 5.55 -14.64
N ILE A 380 -17.18 4.47 -13.85
CA ILE A 380 -18.30 3.79 -13.19
C ILE A 380 -18.67 4.51 -11.90
N THR A 381 -19.98 4.76 -11.72
CA THR A 381 -20.54 5.44 -10.55
C THR A 381 -21.02 4.48 -9.46
N ALA A 382 -21.34 5.02 -8.28
CA ALA A 382 -21.91 4.25 -7.18
C ALA A 382 -23.32 3.73 -7.54
N GLY A 383 -24.12 4.53 -8.23
CA GLY A 383 -25.47 4.16 -8.72
C GLY A 383 -25.43 3.01 -9.71
N GLU A 384 -24.49 3.02 -10.66
CA GLU A 384 -24.31 1.90 -11.59
C GLU A 384 -23.95 0.61 -10.86
N LEU A 385 -23.07 0.65 -9.85
CA LEU A 385 -22.72 -0.53 -9.06
C LEU A 385 -23.91 -1.05 -8.24
N ARG A 386 -24.73 -0.17 -7.66
CA ARG A 386 -25.98 -0.55 -6.97
C ARG A 386 -26.97 -1.18 -7.93
N HIS A 387 -27.17 -0.59 -9.11
CA HIS A 387 -28.04 -1.12 -10.14
C HIS A 387 -27.61 -2.53 -10.57
N VAL A 388 -26.32 -2.72 -10.83
CA VAL A 388 -25.77 -4.04 -11.20
C VAL A 388 -25.96 -5.06 -10.07
N ALA A 389 -25.75 -4.66 -8.82
CA ALA A 389 -25.88 -5.54 -7.67
C ALA A 389 -27.33 -5.99 -7.43
N THR A 390 -28.33 -5.12 -7.70
CA THR A 390 -29.74 -5.37 -7.38
C THR A 390 -30.54 -5.76 -8.61
N ALA A 391 -30.60 -4.91 -9.64
CA ALA A 391 -31.44 -5.13 -10.83
C ALA A 391 -30.90 -6.21 -11.78
N LEU A 392 -29.55 -6.37 -11.88
CA LEU A 392 -28.92 -7.41 -12.68
C LEU A 392 -28.47 -8.63 -11.85
N ASP A 393 -28.89 -8.66 -10.59
CA ASP A 393 -28.62 -9.74 -9.62
C ASP A 393 -27.14 -10.23 -9.62
N ALA A 394 -26.20 -9.30 -9.54
CA ALA A 394 -24.79 -9.65 -9.37
C ALA A 394 -24.50 -9.96 -7.90
N PRO A 395 -24.35 -11.25 -7.50
CA PRO A 395 -24.22 -11.65 -6.09
C PRO A 395 -22.81 -11.37 -5.54
N GLU A 396 -21.81 -11.17 -6.42
CA GLU A 396 -20.41 -11.00 -6.02
C GLU A 396 -19.70 -9.97 -6.93
N VAL A 397 -18.57 -9.46 -6.46
CA VAL A 397 -17.93 -8.30 -7.09
C VAL A 397 -17.34 -8.58 -8.48
N ASN A 398 -16.95 -9.84 -8.80
CA ASN A 398 -16.47 -10.16 -10.16
C ASN A 398 -17.65 -10.28 -11.14
N ARG A 399 -18.85 -10.66 -10.67
CA ARG A 399 -20.06 -10.58 -11.48
C ARG A 399 -20.44 -9.13 -11.73
N ALA A 400 -20.37 -8.28 -10.69
CA ALA A 400 -20.54 -6.84 -10.85
C ALA A 400 -19.51 -6.25 -11.83
N LYS A 401 -18.25 -6.69 -11.77
CA LYS A 401 -17.19 -6.32 -12.73
C LYS A 401 -17.57 -6.71 -14.17
N ALA A 402 -18.13 -7.91 -14.36
CA ALA A 402 -18.50 -8.38 -15.70
C ALA A 402 -19.59 -7.50 -16.34
N PHE A 403 -20.52 -6.97 -15.55
CA PHE A 403 -21.60 -6.12 -16.05
C PHE A 403 -21.19 -4.64 -16.17
N SER A 404 -20.44 -4.11 -15.21
CA SER A 404 -20.11 -2.68 -15.13
C SER A 404 -18.71 -2.31 -15.63
N ARG A 405 -17.82 -3.29 -15.80
CA ARG A 405 -16.36 -3.10 -16.07
C ARG A 405 -15.59 -2.48 -14.89
N VAL A 406 -16.18 -2.35 -13.69
CA VAL A 406 -15.46 -1.87 -12.50
C VAL A 406 -14.17 -2.68 -12.27
N GLY A 407 -13.05 -2.00 -12.12
CA GLY A 407 -11.76 -2.66 -11.91
C GLY A 407 -11.07 -3.21 -13.16
N MET A 408 -11.66 -3.06 -14.36
CA MET A 408 -11.02 -3.48 -15.63
C MET A 408 -10.03 -2.46 -16.20
N GLY A 409 -10.09 -1.22 -15.74
CA GLY A 409 -9.27 -0.16 -16.30
C GLY A 409 -7.81 -0.21 -15.83
N ARG A 410 -7.04 0.82 -16.18
CA ARG A 410 -5.58 0.92 -16.05
C ARG A 410 -5.03 0.52 -14.67
N CYS A 411 -5.73 0.83 -13.57
CA CYS A 411 -5.26 0.49 -12.23
C CYS A 411 -5.57 -0.95 -11.80
N GLN A 412 -6.30 -1.73 -12.60
CA GLN A 412 -6.68 -3.11 -12.32
C GLN A 412 -7.33 -3.29 -10.93
N GLY A 413 -8.30 -2.41 -10.61
CA GLY A 413 -9.05 -2.46 -9.34
C GLY A 413 -8.31 -1.95 -8.10
N ARG A 414 -7.09 -1.42 -8.22
CA ARG A 414 -6.31 -0.97 -7.06
C ARG A 414 -7.00 0.14 -6.26
N TYR A 415 -7.69 1.05 -6.91
CA TYR A 415 -8.42 2.14 -6.23
C TYR A 415 -9.88 1.82 -5.98
N CYS A 416 -10.60 1.28 -6.95
CA CYS A 416 -12.04 1.05 -6.85
C CYS A 416 -12.43 -0.29 -6.21
N GLY A 417 -11.52 -1.28 -6.15
CA GLY A 417 -11.89 -2.65 -5.78
C GLY A 417 -12.46 -2.80 -4.37
N LEU A 418 -11.87 -2.13 -3.38
CA LEU A 418 -12.36 -2.22 -1.99
C LEU A 418 -13.67 -1.45 -1.81
N ALA A 419 -13.72 -0.18 -2.24
CA ALA A 419 -14.93 0.63 -2.14
C ALA A 419 -16.08 0.05 -2.99
N GLY A 420 -15.78 -0.48 -4.19
CA GLY A 420 -16.76 -1.13 -5.04
C GLY A 420 -17.36 -2.39 -4.39
N ALA A 421 -16.55 -3.21 -3.71
CA ALA A 421 -17.03 -4.36 -2.96
C ALA A 421 -17.96 -3.95 -1.80
N GLU A 422 -17.64 -2.86 -1.08
CA GLU A 422 -18.50 -2.31 -0.01
C GLU A 422 -19.85 -1.82 -0.55
N ILE A 423 -19.85 -1.16 -1.72
CA ILE A 423 -21.08 -0.68 -2.35
C ILE A 423 -21.96 -1.88 -2.75
N VAL A 424 -21.39 -2.91 -3.38
CA VAL A 424 -22.11 -4.13 -3.76
C VAL A 424 -22.66 -4.84 -2.52
N ALA A 425 -21.85 -4.99 -1.47
CA ALA A 425 -22.25 -5.61 -0.21
C ALA A 425 -23.42 -4.87 0.45
N ALA A 426 -23.32 -3.53 0.55
CA ALA A 426 -24.36 -2.69 1.11
C ALA A 426 -25.67 -2.76 0.29
N ALA A 427 -25.59 -2.72 -1.04
CA ALA A 427 -26.74 -2.81 -1.92
C ALA A 427 -27.48 -4.17 -1.80
N ARG A 428 -26.75 -5.23 -1.48
CA ARG A 428 -27.30 -6.57 -1.27
C ARG A 428 -27.67 -6.88 0.19
N GLY A 429 -27.34 -6.01 1.12
CA GLY A 429 -27.57 -6.22 2.56
C GLY A 429 -26.75 -7.37 3.16
N VAL A 430 -25.55 -7.62 2.66
CA VAL A 430 -24.65 -8.71 3.10
C VAL A 430 -23.29 -8.19 3.54
N GLY A 431 -22.50 -9.03 4.20
CA GLY A 431 -21.12 -8.69 4.54
C GLY A 431 -20.20 -8.64 3.31
N VAL A 432 -19.16 -7.78 3.35
CA VAL A 432 -18.24 -7.61 2.22
C VAL A 432 -17.45 -8.91 1.91
N GLU A 433 -17.21 -9.76 2.89
CA GLU A 433 -16.62 -11.09 2.69
C GLU A 433 -17.48 -12.00 1.82
N GLN A 434 -18.81 -11.83 1.81
CA GLN A 434 -19.74 -12.64 1.00
C GLN A 434 -19.72 -12.22 -0.47
N VAL A 435 -19.53 -10.94 -0.76
CA VAL A 435 -19.39 -10.45 -2.14
C VAL A 435 -17.98 -10.64 -2.71
N GLY A 436 -17.03 -10.98 -1.84
CA GLY A 436 -15.67 -11.31 -2.22
C GLY A 436 -14.82 -10.13 -2.67
N ARG A 437 -13.82 -10.41 -3.50
CA ARG A 437 -12.85 -9.44 -4.00
C ARG A 437 -12.72 -9.49 -5.52
N LEU A 438 -12.27 -8.43 -6.12
CA LEU A 438 -11.82 -8.47 -7.51
C LEU A 438 -10.59 -9.38 -7.62
N ARG A 439 -10.69 -10.42 -8.45
CA ARG A 439 -9.58 -11.33 -8.72
C ARG A 439 -8.55 -10.67 -9.62
N GLY A 440 -7.27 -10.93 -9.35
CA GLY A 440 -6.18 -10.53 -10.21
C GLY A 440 -6.30 -11.16 -11.59
N GLN A 441 -5.95 -10.41 -12.61
CA GLN A 441 -5.89 -10.88 -14.01
C GLN A 441 -4.57 -10.41 -14.61
N ALA A 442 -3.91 -11.27 -15.36
CA ALA A 442 -2.73 -10.87 -16.12
C ALA A 442 -3.12 -10.04 -17.35
N PRO A 443 -2.38 -8.98 -17.63
CA PRO A 443 -1.27 -8.42 -16.86
C PRO A 443 -1.78 -7.61 -15.66
N VAL A 444 -1.10 -7.67 -14.51
CA VAL A 444 -1.47 -6.88 -13.31
C VAL A 444 -1.31 -5.36 -13.50
N ARG A 445 -0.66 -4.97 -14.58
CA ARG A 445 -0.56 -3.60 -15.09
C ARG A 445 -0.58 -3.61 -16.60
N PRO A 446 -1.13 -2.58 -17.28
CA PRO A 446 -1.11 -2.48 -18.71
C PRO A 446 0.31 -2.57 -19.27
N LEU A 447 0.48 -3.37 -20.29
CA LEU A 447 1.71 -3.46 -21.06
C LEU A 447 1.66 -2.52 -22.27
N PRO A 448 2.78 -1.97 -22.75
CA PRO A 448 2.82 -1.19 -23.98
C PRO A 448 2.44 -2.08 -25.17
N ILE A 449 1.74 -1.52 -26.14
CA ILE A 449 1.35 -2.25 -27.38
C ILE A 449 2.59 -2.76 -28.13
N ALA A 450 3.72 -2.03 -28.01
CA ALA A 450 5.00 -2.42 -28.62
C ALA A 450 5.73 -3.54 -27.85
N ALA A 451 5.14 -4.12 -26.79
CA ALA A 451 5.78 -5.21 -26.06
C ALA A 451 6.05 -6.40 -26.96
N ARG A 452 7.28 -6.92 -26.89
CA ARG A 452 7.74 -8.08 -27.66
C ARG A 452 8.19 -9.17 -26.71
N VAL A 453 7.93 -10.43 -27.07
CA VAL A 453 8.40 -11.61 -26.33
C VAL A 453 9.70 -12.09 -26.95
N ASP A 454 10.70 -12.43 -26.11
CA ASP A 454 11.95 -13.03 -26.59
C ASP A 454 11.65 -14.31 -27.38
N GLY A 455 12.14 -14.37 -28.63
CA GLY A 455 12.01 -15.53 -29.47
C GLY A 455 10.70 -15.67 -30.26
N ALA A 456 9.88 -14.60 -30.35
CA ALA A 456 8.70 -14.53 -31.22
C ALA A 456 9.01 -13.75 -32.49
#